data_b3c130f31b41c1e52e49d21677b50078
#
_entry.id   b3c130f31b41c1e52e49d21677b50078
#
_cell.length_a   1.000
_cell.length_b   1.000
_cell.length_c   1.000
_cell.angle_alpha   90.00
_cell.angle_beta   90.00
_cell.angle_gamma   90.00
#
_symmetry.space_group_name_H-M   'P 1'
#
loop_
_entity.id
_entity.type
_entity.pdbx_description
1 polymer ?
#
loop_
_entity_poly.entity_id
_entity_poly.type
_entity_poly.pdbx_seq_one_letter_code
_entity_poly.pdbx_strand_id
1 'polypeptide(L)'
;MISGIVAGYQVIDVHVELLDGSSHDVDSNEQAFKMAAIFAMKDAFKNAGCHLLEPIMSVECTTPEQFQGDIMGDLNRRRGRIGEIDGRNNICIIKSEVPLAEMFGYSTDIRTLSSGRASYSMEPSHFEQVPPAIVAKLVEQRGGYGI
;
A
#
# COMPACT_ATOMS: atom_id res chain seq x y z
N MET A 1 18.74 -5.40 3.59
CA MET A 1 17.40 -5.04 3.09
C MET A 1 17.52 -4.75 1.61
N ILE A 2 16.78 -5.44 0.75
CA ILE A 2 16.83 -5.23 -0.69
C ILE A 2 15.82 -4.13 -1.02
N SER A 3 16.31 -3.00 -1.51
CA SER A 3 15.47 -1.89 -1.99
C SER A 3 14.91 -2.25 -3.36
N GLY A 4 13.60 -2.19 -3.51
CA GLY A 4 12.92 -2.46 -4.77
C GLY A 4 13.15 -1.37 -5.81
N ILE A 5 13.03 -1.76 -7.09
CA ILE A 5 13.31 -0.89 -8.24
C ILE A 5 12.17 0.10 -8.53
N VAL A 6 10.95 -0.17 -8.09
CA VAL A 6 9.76 0.64 -8.47
C VAL A 6 9.69 1.96 -7.71
N ALA A 7 9.97 2.00 -6.43
CA ALA A 7 9.93 3.23 -5.63
C ALA A 7 10.83 3.15 -4.39
N GLY A 8 11.80 2.24 -4.37
CA GLY A 8 12.75 2.07 -3.28
C GLY A 8 12.16 1.44 -2.01
N TYR A 9 10.93 0.93 -2.05
CA TYR A 9 10.36 0.19 -0.93
C TYR A 9 10.97 -1.20 -0.80
N GLN A 10 10.84 -1.80 0.39
CA GLN A 10 11.34 -3.14 0.64
C GLN A 10 10.66 -4.15 -0.28
N VAL A 11 11.45 -5.07 -0.85
CA VAL A 11 10.93 -6.19 -1.64
C VAL A 11 10.51 -7.31 -0.69
N ILE A 12 9.34 -7.85 -0.92
CA ILE A 12 8.75 -9.00 -0.19
C ILE A 12 8.24 -10.04 -1.19
N ASP A 13 7.94 -11.25 -0.71
CA ASP A 13 7.35 -12.34 -1.49
C ASP A 13 8.18 -12.72 -2.74
N VAL A 14 9.51 -12.77 -2.59
CA VAL A 14 10.43 -13.19 -3.64
C VAL A 14 11.22 -14.40 -3.20
N HIS A 15 11.41 -15.33 -4.14
CA HIS A 15 12.37 -16.41 -4.05
C HIS A 15 13.49 -16.16 -5.05
N VAL A 16 14.72 -16.24 -4.58
CA VAL A 16 15.92 -16.03 -5.41
C VAL A 16 16.76 -17.27 -5.40
N GLU A 17 17.09 -17.78 -6.58
CA GLU A 17 17.98 -18.91 -6.77
C GLU A 17 19.18 -18.49 -7.61
N LEU A 18 20.38 -18.71 -7.10
CA LEU A 18 21.60 -18.50 -7.86
C LEU A 18 21.90 -19.78 -8.66
N LEU A 19 21.79 -19.68 -9.99
CA LEU A 19 21.95 -20.81 -10.89
C LEU A 19 23.41 -21.00 -11.34
N ASP A 20 24.11 -19.88 -11.61
CA ASP A 20 25.46 -19.90 -12.14
C ASP A 20 26.21 -18.60 -11.87
N GLY A 21 27.51 -18.61 -12.03
CA GLY A 21 28.40 -17.46 -11.92
C GLY A 21 29.78 -17.78 -12.48
N SER A 22 30.48 -16.75 -12.94
CA SER A 22 31.86 -16.87 -13.42
C SER A 22 32.83 -16.04 -12.60
N SER A 23 34.09 -16.47 -12.55
CA SER A 23 35.15 -15.76 -11.86
C SER A 23 36.41 -15.70 -12.73
N HIS A 24 37.23 -14.69 -12.52
CA HIS A 24 38.53 -14.51 -13.16
C HIS A 24 39.58 -14.19 -12.10
N ASP A 25 40.78 -14.72 -12.26
CA ASP A 25 41.85 -14.63 -11.24
C ASP A 25 42.30 -13.20 -10.92
N VAL A 26 42.05 -12.24 -11.81
CA VAL A 26 42.59 -10.86 -11.72
C VAL A 26 41.57 -9.86 -11.17
N ASP A 27 40.26 -10.08 -11.41
CA ASP A 27 39.22 -9.08 -11.16
C ASP A 27 38.04 -9.59 -10.32
N SER A 28 38.13 -10.81 -9.81
CA SER A 28 37.10 -11.44 -8.97
C SER A 28 37.45 -11.28 -7.49
N ASN A 29 36.83 -10.32 -6.86
CA ASN A 29 36.91 -10.07 -5.43
C ASN A 29 35.53 -9.89 -4.81
N GLU A 30 35.46 -9.78 -3.49
CA GLU A 30 34.17 -9.64 -2.77
C GLU A 30 33.33 -8.46 -3.27
N GLN A 31 33.96 -7.32 -3.56
CA GLN A 31 33.28 -6.13 -4.06
C GLN A 31 32.70 -6.37 -5.48
N ALA A 32 33.44 -7.03 -6.35
CA ALA A 32 33.01 -7.34 -7.70
C ALA A 32 31.81 -8.30 -7.70
N PHE A 33 31.86 -9.36 -6.88
CA PHE A 33 30.72 -10.28 -6.70
C PHE A 33 29.49 -9.59 -6.12
N LYS A 34 29.68 -8.71 -5.14
CA LYS A 34 28.57 -7.91 -4.56
C LYS A 34 27.92 -7.02 -5.62
N MET A 35 28.71 -6.33 -6.45
CA MET A 35 28.17 -5.48 -7.51
C MET A 35 27.49 -6.31 -8.61
N ALA A 36 28.06 -7.44 -9.00
CA ALA A 36 27.44 -8.36 -9.95
C ALA A 36 26.08 -8.86 -9.47
N ALA A 37 25.99 -9.27 -8.19
CA ALA A 37 24.72 -9.68 -7.58
C ALA A 37 23.68 -8.55 -7.55
N ILE A 38 24.10 -7.30 -7.26
CA ILE A 38 23.19 -6.15 -7.28
C ILE A 38 22.65 -5.90 -8.70
N PHE A 39 23.48 -5.98 -9.72
CA PHE A 39 23.06 -5.80 -11.11
C PHE A 39 22.14 -6.94 -11.56
N ALA A 40 22.50 -8.19 -11.26
CA ALA A 40 21.67 -9.35 -11.58
C ALA A 40 20.28 -9.27 -10.92
N MET A 41 20.22 -8.88 -9.65
CA MET A 41 18.95 -8.67 -8.95
C MET A 41 18.10 -7.56 -9.57
N LYS A 42 18.72 -6.44 -9.97
CA LYS A 42 17.98 -5.35 -10.63
C LYS A 42 17.38 -5.81 -11.96
N ASP A 43 18.15 -6.55 -12.75
CA ASP A 43 17.65 -7.10 -14.02
C ASP A 43 16.56 -8.15 -13.81
N ALA A 44 16.73 -9.02 -12.82
CA ALA A 44 15.72 -10.00 -12.46
C ALA A 44 14.40 -9.33 -12.06
N PHE A 45 14.44 -8.28 -11.22
CA PHE A 45 13.23 -7.56 -10.81
C PHE A 45 12.53 -6.83 -11.96
N LYS A 46 13.30 -6.27 -12.92
CA LYS A 46 12.71 -5.68 -14.14
C LYS A 46 11.93 -6.70 -14.96
N ASN A 47 12.50 -7.89 -15.10
CA ASN A 47 11.90 -8.96 -15.91
C ASN A 47 10.78 -9.71 -15.18
N ALA A 48 10.82 -9.77 -13.84
CA ALA A 48 9.83 -10.45 -13.03
C ALA A 48 8.50 -9.68 -12.88
N GLY A 49 8.43 -8.40 -13.26
CA GLY A 49 7.21 -7.61 -13.18
C GLY A 49 6.81 -7.26 -11.75
N CYS A 50 7.71 -6.63 -11.01
CA CYS A 50 7.45 -6.19 -9.64
C CYS A 50 6.30 -5.18 -9.57
N HIS A 51 5.44 -5.34 -8.60
CA HIS A 51 4.33 -4.43 -8.32
C HIS A 51 4.53 -3.72 -6.98
N LEU A 52 4.06 -2.48 -6.89
CA LEU A 52 4.00 -1.76 -5.62
C LEU A 52 2.75 -2.21 -4.85
N LEU A 53 2.95 -2.55 -3.58
CA LEU A 53 1.86 -2.91 -2.67
C LEU A 53 1.57 -1.78 -1.68
N GLU A 54 0.31 -1.61 -1.33
CA GLU A 54 -0.14 -0.72 -0.26
C GLU A 54 -0.90 -1.49 0.81
N PRO A 55 -0.77 -1.13 2.10
CA PRO A 55 -1.55 -1.74 3.16
C PRO A 55 -3.00 -1.28 3.09
N ILE A 56 -3.92 -2.23 3.17
CA ILE A 56 -5.36 -2.02 3.26
C ILE A 56 -5.79 -2.21 4.71
N MET A 57 -6.56 -1.26 5.20
CA MET A 57 -7.10 -1.26 6.54
C MET A 57 -8.55 -1.72 6.53
N SER A 58 -8.92 -2.58 7.45
CA SER A 58 -10.32 -2.84 7.80
C SER A 58 -10.80 -1.71 8.70
N VAL A 59 -11.78 -0.97 8.24
CA VAL A 59 -12.32 0.22 8.92
C VAL A 59 -13.77 -0.05 9.29
N GLU A 60 -14.11 0.12 10.56
CA GLU A 60 -15.47 0.05 11.07
C GLU A 60 -15.89 1.42 11.60
N CYS A 61 -16.94 1.99 11.02
CA CYS A 61 -17.51 3.28 11.43
C CYS A 61 -18.86 3.08 12.09
N THR A 62 -19.02 3.59 13.29
CA THR A 62 -20.31 3.62 14.00
C THR A 62 -20.86 5.03 14.00
N THR A 63 -22.07 5.22 13.46
CA THR A 63 -22.67 6.53 13.26
C THR A 63 -24.18 6.50 13.41
N PRO A 64 -24.82 7.62 13.83
CA PRO A 64 -26.26 7.76 13.64
C PRO A 64 -26.65 7.67 12.17
N GLU A 65 -27.79 7.07 11.88
CA GLU A 65 -28.28 6.80 10.52
C GLU A 65 -28.33 8.06 9.63
N GLN A 66 -28.61 9.21 10.21
CA GLN A 66 -28.67 10.48 9.47
C GLN A 66 -27.34 10.90 8.83
N PHE A 67 -26.20 10.42 9.30
CA PHE A 67 -24.86 10.71 8.74
C PHE A 67 -24.27 9.58 7.90
N GLN A 68 -24.99 8.46 7.75
CA GLN A 68 -24.54 7.30 7.01
C GLN A 68 -24.09 7.67 5.59
N GLY A 69 -24.91 8.45 4.88
CA GLY A 69 -24.62 8.84 3.49
C GLY A 69 -23.34 9.66 3.36
N ASP A 70 -23.12 10.61 4.25
CA ASP A 70 -21.93 11.46 4.23
C ASP A 70 -20.66 10.68 4.53
N ILE A 71 -20.71 9.76 5.50
CA ILE A 71 -19.58 8.90 5.87
C ILE A 71 -19.27 7.91 4.73
N MET A 72 -20.29 7.29 4.13
CA MET A 72 -20.10 6.41 2.98
C MET A 72 -19.50 7.16 1.79
N GLY A 73 -19.97 8.37 1.53
CA GLY A 73 -19.43 9.25 0.48
C GLY A 73 -17.94 9.57 0.71
N ASP A 74 -17.57 9.86 1.95
CA ASP A 74 -16.16 10.14 2.29
C ASP A 74 -15.28 8.90 2.18
N LEU A 75 -15.73 7.74 2.67
CA LEU A 75 -15.00 6.48 2.52
C LEU A 75 -14.80 6.11 1.04
N ASN A 76 -15.80 6.27 0.19
CA ASN A 76 -15.68 6.06 -1.26
C ASN A 76 -14.67 7.02 -1.89
N ARG A 77 -14.68 8.30 -1.52
CA ARG A 77 -13.69 9.29 -1.98
C ARG A 77 -12.26 8.91 -1.59
N ARG A 78 -12.09 8.22 -0.47
CA ARG A 78 -10.82 7.67 0.04
C ARG A 78 -10.46 6.31 -0.57
N ARG A 79 -11.03 5.97 -1.71
CA ARG A 79 -10.81 4.67 -2.38
C ARG A 79 -11.27 3.47 -1.53
N GLY A 80 -12.11 3.72 -0.55
CA GLY A 80 -12.67 2.67 0.30
C GLY A 80 -13.66 1.79 -0.45
N ARG A 81 -13.61 0.49 -0.18
CA ARG A 81 -14.62 -0.47 -0.60
C ARG A 81 -15.55 -0.74 0.56
N ILE A 82 -16.79 -0.29 0.44
CA ILE A 82 -17.80 -0.52 1.47
C ILE A 82 -18.29 -1.96 1.33
N GLY A 83 -18.21 -2.70 2.42
CA GLY A 83 -18.68 -4.08 2.52
C GLY A 83 -20.05 -4.16 3.16
N GLU A 84 -20.07 -4.52 4.44
CA GLU A 84 -21.30 -4.75 5.21
C GLU A 84 -21.77 -3.47 5.89
N ILE A 85 -23.08 -3.26 5.91
CA ILE A 85 -23.73 -2.19 6.64
C ILE A 85 -24.79 -2.82 7.54
N ASP A 86 -24.62 -2.65 8.85
CA ASP A 86 -25.58 -3.15 9.84
C ASP A 86 -26.24 -1.96 10.56
N GLY A 87 -27.57 -1.90 10.52
CA GLY A 87 -28.36 -0.84 11.13
C GLY A 87 -29.22 -1.37 12.27
N ARG A 88 -29.06 -0.82 13.48
CA ARG A 88 -29.88 -1.13 14.64
C ARG A 88 -30.15 0.14 15.47
N ASN A 89 -31.42 0.34 15.85
CA ASN A 89 -31.80 1.40 16.77
C ASN A 89 -31.29 2.80 16.39
N ASN A 90 -31.44 3.20 15.12
CA ASN A 90 -30.96 4.48 14.55
C ASN A 90 -29.42 4.65 14.58
N ILE A 91 -28.66 3.59 14.83
CA ILE A 91 -27.21 3.54 14.73
C ILE A 91 -26.87 2.63 13.55
N CYS A 92 -25.91 3.07 12.75
CA CYS A 92 -25.40 2.33 11.61
C CYS A 92 -23.92 1.98 11.85
N ILE A 93 -23.56 0.74 11.57
CA ILE A 93 -22.19 0.25 11.57
C ILE A 93 -21.81 -0.01 10.10
N ILE A 94 -20.82 0.70 9.62
CA ILE A 94 -20.32 0.60 8.23
C ILE A 94 -18.95 -0.06 8.29
N LYS A 95 -18.82 -1.24 7.69
CA LYS A 95 -17.54 -1.93 7.52
C LYS A 95 -17.01 -1.66 6.11
N SER A 96 -15.76 -1.30 6.01
CA SER A 96 -15.10 -0.97 4.74
C SER A 96 -13.62 -1.34 4.76
N GLU A 97 -13.06 -1.50 3.58
CA GLU A 97 -11.63 -1.66 3.38
C GLU A 97 -11.08 -0.42 2.69
N VAL A 98 -10.11 0.24 3.31
CA VAL A 98 -9.58 1.52 2.85
C VAL A 98 -8.05 1.48 2.86
N PRO A 99 -7.37 1.97 1.81
CA PRO A 99 -5.92 2.09 1.83
C PRO A 99 -5.44 3.00 2.97
N LEU A 100 -4.42 2.57 3.70
CA LEU A 100 -3.87 3.34 4.83
C LEU A 100 -3.47 4.76 4.42
N ALA A 101 -2.92 4.93 3.22
CA ALA A 101 -2.52 6.24 2.69
C ALA A 101 -3.67 7.26 2.65
N GLU A 102 -4.92 6.81 2.50
CA GLU A 102 -6.10 7.65 2.43
C GLU A 102 -6.73 7.93 3.82
N MET A 103 -6.24 7.25 4.88
CA MET A 103 -6.80 7.36 6.23
C MET A 103 -6.17 8.48 7.08
N PHE A 104 -5.12 9.13 6.58
CA PHE A 104 -4.53 10.26 7.28
C PHE A 104 -5.54 11.41 7.40
N GLY A 105 -5.68 11.95 8.62
CA GLY A 105 -6.64 13.02 8.92
C GLY A 105 -8.09 12.57 9.09
N TYR A 106 -8.42 11.29 8.88
CA TYR A 106 -9.79 10.79 8.93
C TYR A 106 -10.49 11.04 10.29
N SER A 107 -9.74 11.04 11.39
CA SER A 107 -10.29 11.35 12.72
C SER A 107 -10.92 12.75 12.80
N THR A 108 -10.38 13.71 12.08
CA THR A 108 -10.93 15.06 11.99
C THR A 108 -12.14 15.11 11.07
N ASP A 109 -12.03 14.46 9.91
CA ASP A 109 -13.07 14.48 8.89
C ASP A 109 -14.34 13.77 9.38
N ILE A 110 -14.23 12.60 10.02
CA ILE A 110 -15.40 11.88 10.55
C ILE A 110 -16.13 12.69 11.64
N ARG A 111 -15.37 13.42 12.48
CA ARG A 111 -15.97 14.32 13.47
C ARG A 111 -16.72 15.48 12.83
N THR A 112 -16.15 16.07 11.80
CA THR A 112 -16.80 17.16 11.06
C THR A 112 -18.07 16.67 10.36
N LEU A 113 -18.00 15.53 9.67
CA LEU A 113 -19.15 14.96 8.94
C LEU A 113 -20.31 14.53 9.85
N SER A 114 -20.00 14.13 11.08
CA SER A 114 -21.00 13.60 12.01
C SER A 114 -21.34 14.54 13.17
N SER A 115 -20.83 15.76 13.14
CA SER A 115 -20.95 16.70 14.28
C SER A 115 -20.46 16.07 15.62
N GLY A 116 -19.38 15.31 15.55
CA GLY A 116 -18.75 14.61 16.66
C GLY A 116 -19.47 13.36 17.16
N ARG A 117 -20.50 12.88 16.45
CA ARG A 117 -21.35 11.76 16.89
C ARG A 117 -20.97 10.39 16.32
N ALA A 118 -20.06 10.35 15.35
CA ALA A 118 -19.52 9.10 14.82
C ALA A 118 -18.16 8.75 15.45
N SER A 119 -17.89 7.49 15.52
CA SER A 119 -16.59 6.93 15.88
C SER A 119 -16.13 5.92 14.84
N TYR A 120 -14.83 5.65 14.80
CA TYR A 120 -14.29 4.60 13.95
C TYR A 120 -13.17 3.84 14.65
N SER A 121 -12.98 2.61 14.23
CA SER A 121 -11.79 1.81 14.49
C SER A 121 -11.18 1.38 13.17
N MET A 122 -9.88 1.13 13.15
CA MET A 122 -9.22 0.53 11.99
C MET A 122 -8.12 -0.43 12.43
N GLU A 123 -8.01 -1.53 11.67
CA GLU A 123 -7.02 -2.57 11.87
C GLU A 123 -6.36 -2.93 10.54
N PRO A 124 -5.07 -3.34 10.53
CA PRO A 124 -4.45 -3.87 9.33
C PRO A 124 -5.19 -5.10 8.82
N SER A 125 -5.49 -5.15 7.53
CA SER A 125 -6.14 -6.29 6.89
C SER A 125 -5.15 -7.07 6.03
N HIS A 126 -4.75 -6.50 4.90
CA HIS A 126 -3.88 -7.16 3.92
C HIS A 126 -3.14 -6.12 3.07
N PHE A 127 -2.34 -6.59 2.13
CA PHE A 127 -1.71 -5.75 1.12
C PHE A 127 -2.38 -5.95 -0.23
N GLU A 128 -2.55 -4.88 -1.00
CA GLU A 128 -3.03 -4.91 -2.37
C GLU A 128 -2.11 -4.13 -3.30
N GLN A 129 -2.18 -4.45 -4.58
CA GLN A 129 -1.44 -3.75 -5.61
C GLN A 129 -1.95 -2.31 -5.75
N VAL A 130 -1.01 -1.35 -5.71
CA VAL A 130 -1.32 0.07 -5.93
C VAL A 130 -1.76 0.29 -7.39
N PRO A 131 -2.84 1.02 -7.64
CA PRO A 131 -3.27 1.37 -8.99
C PRO A 131 -2.17 2.09 -9.78
N PRO A 132 -1.99 1.79 -11.09
CA PRO A 132 -0.90 2.35 -11.90
C PRO A 132 -0.82 3.88 -11.90
N ALA A 133 -1.97 4.55 -11.87
CA ALA A 133 -2.03 6.03 -11.82
C ALA A 133 -1.43 6.61 -10.53
N ILE A 134 -1.53 5.89 -9.41
CA ILE A 134 -0.96 6.28 -8.13
C ILE A 134 0.52 5.93 -8.09
N VAL A 135 0.91 4.78 -8.63
CA VAL A 135 2.33 4.40 -8.77
C VAL A 135 3.08 5.49 -9.53
N ALA A 136 2.57 5.96 -10.65
CA ALA A 136 3.19 7.02 -11.44
C ALA A 136 3.45 8.30 -10.61
N LYS A 137 2.46 8.74 -9.82
CA LYS A 137 2.61 9.90 -8.92
C LYS A 137 3.66 9.68 -7.84
N LEU A 138 3.70 8.49 -7.24
CA LEU A 138 4.66 8.16 -6.18
C LEU A 138 6.10 8.10 -6.72
N VAL A 139 6.30 7.56 -7.92
CA VAL A 139 7.60 7.53 -8.59
C VAL A 139 8.08 8.94 -8.92
N GLU A 140 7.21 9.81 -9.42
CA GLU A 140 7.51 11.21 -9.70
C GLU A 140 7.92 11.98 -8.44
N GLN A 141 7.17 11.83 -7.34
CA GLN A 141 7.46 12.48 -6.05
C GLN A 141 8.77 12.05 -5.43
N ARG A 142 9.23 10.83 -5.68
CA ARG A 142 10.51 10.29 -5.15
C ARG A 142 11.71 10.50 -6.06
N GLY A 143 11.62 11.36 -7.07
CA GLY A 143 12.75 11.73 -7.93
C GLY A 143 13.10 10.68 -8.98
N GLY A 144 12.12 9.94 -9.49
CA GLY A 144 12.31 9.11 -10.67
C GLY A 144 13.14 7.84 -10.44
N TYR A 145 13.08 7.21 -9.27
CA TYR A 145 13.50 5.81 -9.09
C TYR A 145 12.49 4.89 -9.80
N GLY A 146 12.37 5.08 -11.09
CA GLY A 146 11.70 4.21 -12.02
C GLY A 146 12.72 3.77 -13.02
N ILE A 147 12.95 2.48 -13.08
CA ILE A 147 13.54 1.63 -14.14
C ILE A 147 14.52 2.33 -15.07
#